data_ab9d2911569b60538ec0ee8c3d29348a
#
_entry.id   ab9d2911569b60538ec0ee8c3d29348a
#
_cell.length_a   1.000
_cell.length_b   1.000
_cell.length_c   1.000
_cell.angle_alpha   90.00
_cell.angle_beta   90.00
_cell.angle_gamma   90.00
#
_symmetry.space_group_name_H-M   'P 1'
#
loop_
_entity.id
_entity.type
_entity.pdbx_description
1 polymer ?
#
loop_
_entity_poly.entity_id
_entity_poly.type
_entity_poly.pdbx_seq_one_letter_code
_entity_poly.pdbx_strand_id
1 'polypeptide(L)'
;MHWTATREAHPARDAALASVHAVERGAKDEWVALFAPDAVVEDPVGTSPFDPEGRGHHGREGIAAFWDTAIAQASHIEFHIRDSFAAGHEVANVGFIRTFLPDGSSMDAEGVFVYSVGEDGLLRSMRAFWEFERAMTTMRPAEP
;
A
#
# COMPACT_ATOMS: atom_id res chain seq x y z
N MET A 1 12.87 -0.63 3.24
CA MET A 1 12.37 -0.59 1.85
C MET A 1 13.45 -1.12 0.91
N HIS A 2 13.05 -2.02 0.04
CA HIS A 2 13.91 -2.59 -0.99
C HIS A 2 13.39 -2.13 -2.35
N TRP A 3 13.89 -1.02 -2.83
CA TRP A 3 13.45 -0.41 -4.07
C TRP A 3 14.58 -0.50 -5.10
N THR A 4 14.47 -1.45 -6.04
CA THR A 4 15.43 -1.63 -7.12
C THR A 4 14.93 -1.09 -8.45
N ALA A 5 13.69 -0.58 -8.47
CA ALA A 5 13.11 0.08 -9.62
C ALA A 5 13.70 1.47 -9.85
N THR A 6 13.36 2.10 -10.96
CA THR A 6 13.75 3.49 -11.21
C THR A 6 13.20 4.43 -10.14
N ARG A 7 13.97 5.47 -9.84
CA ARG A 7 13.54 6.58 -8.97
C ARG A 7 13.43 7.89 -9.76
N GLU A 8 13.33 7.77 -11.07
CA GLU A 8 13.18 8.96 -11.92
C GLU A 8 11.97 9.77 -11.45
N ALA A 9 12.14 11.09 -11.34
CA ALA A 9 11.15 11.98 -10.79
C ALA A 9 9.86 11.98 -11.63
N HIS A 10 8.74 11.75 -10.95
CA HIS A 10 7.39 11.82 -11.52
C HIS A 10 6.44 12.04 -10.36
N PRO A 11 5.45 12.95 -10.49
CA PRO A 11 4.56 13.26 -9.36
C PRO A 11 3.91 12.05 -8.71
N ALA A 12 3.43 11.09 -9.51
CA ALA A 12 2.80 9.88 -8.97
C ALA A 12 3.82 8.96 -8.29
N ARG A 13 5.01 8.78 -8.89
CA ARG A 13 6.06 7.97 -8.27
C ARG A 13 6.55 8.59 -6.97
N ASP A 14 6.72 9.90 -6.95
CA ASP A 14 7.16 10.60 -5.75
C ASP A 14 6.14 10.47 -4.62
N ALA A 15 4.85 10.59 -4.93
CA ALA A 15 3.79 10.41 -3.96
C ALA A 15 3.73 8.95 -3.45
N ALA A 16 3.91 7.98 -4.34
CA ALA A 16 3.96 6.57 -3.96
C ALA A 16 5.15 6.29 -3.02
N LEU A 17 6.32 6.83 -3.31
CA LEU A 17 7.49 6.70 -2.44
C LEU A 17 7.23 7.32 -1.07
N ALA A 18 6.61 8.49 -1.01
CA ALA A 18 6.25 9.13 0.25
C ALA A 18 5.28 8.25 1.07
N SER A 19 4.31 7.63 0.39
CA SER A 19 3.37 6.70 1.01
C SER A 19 4.10 5.48 1.61
N VAL A 20 4.99 4.87 0.85
CA VAL A 20 5.77 3.71 1.31
C VAL A 20 6.60 4.08 2.55
N HIS A 21 7.28 5.21 2.51
CA HIS A 21 8.08 5.67 3.65
C HIS A 21 7.22 5.89 4.90
N ALA A 22 6.04 6.50 4.76
CA ALA A 22 5.15 6.75 5.89
C ALA A 22 4.64 5.43 6.49
N VAL A 23 4.28 4.46 5.66
CA VAL A 23 3.83 3.14 6.14
C VAL A 23 4.96 2.43 6.89
N GLU A 24 6.15 2.40 6.33
CA GLU A 24 7.28 1.69 6.95
C GLU A 24 7.71 2.33 8.29
N ARG A 25 7.51 3.64 8.44
CA ARG A 25 7.81 4.32 9.71
C ARG A 25 6.66 4.29 10.71
N GLY A 26 5.50 3.75 10.33
CA GLY A 26 4.33 3.77 11.20
C GLY A 26 3.76 5.17 11.40
N ALA A 27 3.92 6.06 10.44
CA ALA A 27 3.52 7.47 10.53
C ALA A 27 2.10 7.67 9.97
N LYS A 28 1.08 7.26 10.73
CA LYS A 28 -0.32 7.27 10.30
C LYS A 28 -0.79 8.65 9.82
N ASP A 29 -0.60 9.69 10.63
CA ASP A 29 -1.12 11.01 10.30
C ASP A 29 -0.43 11.59 9.06
N GLU A 30 0.87 11.35 8.92
CA GLU A 30 1.61 11.73 7.73
C GLU A 30 1.09 10.99 6.49
N TRP A 31 0.82 9.69 6.62
CA TRP A 31 0.29 8.88 5.52
C TRP A 31 -1.09 9.38 5.07
N VAL A 32 -2.00 9.58 6.02
CA VAL A 32 -3.36 10.07 5.71
C VAL A 32 -3.30 11.43 5.03
N ALA A 33 -2.39 12.31 5.46
CA ALA A 33 -2.24 13.65 4.88
C ALA A 33 -1.76 13.65 3.43
N LEU A 34 -1.17 12.54 2.95
CA LEU A 34 -0.77 12.42 1.54
C LEU A 34 -1.96 12.27 0.59
N PHE A 35 -3.13 11.93 1.10
CA PHE A 35 -4.33 11.67 0.30
C PHE A 35 -5.22 12.91 0.21
N ALA A 36 -5.87 13.07 -0.96
CA ALA A 36 -6.89 14.09 -1.13
C ALA A 36 -8.10 13.79 -0.22
N PRO A 37 -8.90 14.82 0.13
CA PRO A 37 -10.04 14.61 1.04
C PRO A 37 -11.07 13.58 0.55
N ASP A 38 -11.17 13.36 -0.77
CA ASP A 38 -12.11 12.41 -1.39
C ASP A 38 -11.41 11.19 -2.00
N ALA A 39 -10.17 10.92 -1.60
CA ALA A 39 -9.38 9.81 -2.14
C ALA A 39 -9.98 8.45 -1.77
N VAL A 40 -9.55 7.43 -2.51
CA VAL A 40 -9.97 6.03 -2.30
C VAL A 40 -8.75 5.13 -2.16
N VAL A 41 -8.78 4.25 -1.17
CA VAL A 41 -7.80 3.18 -1.00
C VAL A 41 -8.51 1.85 -1.19
N GLU A 42 -7.96 1.01 -2.08
CA GLU A 42 -8.41 -0.37 -2.29
C GLU A 42 -7.19 -1.29 -2.18
N ASP A 43 -7.13 -2.07 -1.13
CA ASP A 43 -5.95 -2.87 -0.81
C ASP A 43 -6.32 -4.19 -0.12
N PRO A 44 -6.57 -5.28 -0.86
CA PRO A 44 -6.61 -5.35 -2.34
C PRO A 44 -7.91 -4.82 -2.93
N VAL A 45 -7.88 -4.60 -4.25
CA VAL A 45 -9.11 -4.29 -5.01
C VAL A 45 -10.10 -5.45 -4.87
N GLY A 46 -11.39 -5.14 -4.67
CA GLY A 46 -12.43 -6.13 -4.52
C GLY A 46 -12.63 -6.57 -3.08
N THR A 47 -13.34 -7.69 -2.90
CA THR A 47 -13.66 -8.20 -1.57
C THR A 47 -12.45 -8.82 -0.88
N SER A 48 -12.32 -8.57 0.42
CA SER A 48 -11.26 -9.14 1.24
C SER A 48 -11.71 -9.11 2.71
N PRO A 49 -10.95 -9.74 3.63
CA PRO A 49 -11.24 -9.59 5.07
C PRO A 49 -11.21 -8.15 5.56
N PHE A 50 -10.49 -7.25 4.87
CA PHE A 50 -10.41 -5.83 5.23
C PHE A 50 -11.52 -4.99 4.59
N ASP A 51 -12.22 -5.55 3.61
CA ASP A 51 -13.26 -4.87 2.84
C ASP A 51 -14.25 -5.92 2.33
N PRO A 52 -15.14 -6.44 3.21
CA PRO A 52 -16.01 -7.57 2.86
C PRO A 52 -16.96 -7.30 1.70
N GLU A 53 -17.31 -6.02 1.46
CA GLU A 53 -18.19 -5.64 0.36
C GLU A 53 -17.43 -5.17 -0.89
N GLY A 54 -16.12 -5.02 -0.81
CA GLY A 54 -15.30 -4.61 -1.95
C GLY A 54 -15.54 -3.19 -2.43
N ARG A 55 -15.93 -2.29 -1.53
CA ARG A 55 -16.28 -0.91 -1.89
C ARG A 55 -15.11 0.06 -1.83
N GLY A 56 -13.99 -0.36 -1.28
CA GLY A 56 -12.86 0.52 -1.01
C GLY A 56 -13.07 1.37 0.25
N HIS A 57 -12.02 2.08 0.61
CA HIS A 57 -11.98 2.95 1.79
C HIS A 57 -11.97 4.40 1.30
N HIS A 58 -13.05 5.14 1.58
CA HIS A 58 -13.32 6.43 0.97
C HIS A 58 -13.06 7.58 1.92
N GLY A 59 -12.35 8.60 1.41
CA GLY A 59 -12.04 9.82 2.15
C GLY A 59 -10.99 9.59 3.21
N ARG A 60 -10.49 10.66 3.81
CA ARG A 60 -9.44 10.55 4.84
C ARG A 60 -9.91 9.77 6.06
N GLU A 61 -11.17 9.89 6.42
CA GLU A 61 -11.74 9.14 7.54
C GLU A 61 -11.73 7.63 7.27
N GLY A 62 -12.20 7.21 6.07
CA GLY A 62 -12.18 5.80 5.66
C GLY A 62 -10.77 5.27 5.53
N ILE A 63 -9.85 6.08 5.01
CA ILE A 63 -8.44 5.73 4.86
C ILE A 63 -7.77 5.56 6.23
N ALA A 64 -8.06 6.46 7.18
CA ALA A 64 -7.55 6.34 8.53
C ALA A 64 -8.08 5.07 9.22
N ALA A 65 -9.35 4.73 9.00
CA ALA A 65 -9.93 3.49 9.53
C ALA A 65 -9.24 2.26 8.93
N PHE A 66 -8.91 2.28 7.65
CA PHE A 66 -8.15 1.20 7.00
C PHE A 66 -6.78 1.02 7.67
N TRP A 67 -6.08 2.11 7.97
CA TRP A 67 -4.82 2.03 8.71
C TRP A 67 -4.99 1.25 10.02
N ASP A 68 -6.02 1.60 10.78
CA ASP A 68 -6.24 1.00 12.11
C ASP A 68 -6.59 -0.49 12.02
N THR A 69 -7.35 -0.90 11.01
CA THR A 69 -7.81 -2.29 10.87
C THR A 69 -6.82 -3.20 10.14
N ALA A 70 -5.97 -2.65 9.28
CA ALA A 70 -5.04 -3.43 8.47
C ALA A 70 -3.58 -3.13 8.80
N ILE A 71 -3.12 -1.90 8.57
CA ILE A 71 -1.70 -1.57 8.69
C ILE A 71 -1.21 -1.66 10.13
N ALA A 72 -2.00 -1.14 11.07
CA ALA A 72 -1.63 -1.10 12.50
C ALA A 72 -1.56 -2.49 13.14
N GLN A 73 -2.14 -3.52 12.51
CA GLN A 73 -2.10 -4.89 13.03
C GLN A 73 -0.74 -5.57 12.78
N ALA A 74 0.05 -5.03 11.88
CA ALA A 74 1.39 -5.55 11.61
C ALA A 74 2.39 -5.00 12.62
N SER A 75 3.38 -5.83 13.00
CA SER A 75 4.51 -5.36 13.80
C SER A 75 5.52 -4.61 12.94
N HIS A 76 5.61 -4.99 11.66
CA HIS A 76 6.53 -4.39 10.70
C HIS A 76 6.05 -4.68 9.29
N ILE A 77 6.29 -3.74 8.37
CA ILE A 77 5.95 -3.88 6.95
C ILE A 77 7.16 -3.49 6.13
N GLU A 78 7.50 -4.33 5.14
CA GLU A 78 8.58 -4.07 4.19
C GLU A 78 8.04 -4.06 2.77
N PHE A 79 8.39 -3.03 2.01
CA PHE A 79 8.08 -2.98 0.58
C PHE A 79 9.29 -3.44 -0.22
N HIS A 80 9.05 -4.33 -1.18
CA HIS A 80 10.05 -4.84 -2.13
C HIS A 80 9.55 -4.54 -3.54
N ILE A 81 10.02 -3.46 -4.12
CA ILE A 81 9.57 -2.99 -5.43
C ILE A 81 10.71 -3.15 -6.45
N ARG A 82 10.48 -3.98 -7.48
CA ARG A 82 11.46 -4.27 -8.51
C ARG A 82 11.26 -3.50 -9.81
N ASP A 83 10.01 -3.06 -10.09
CA ASP A 83 9.69 -2.27 -11.28
C ASP A 83 8.71 -1.14 -10.94
N SER A 84 8.79 -0.05 -11.69
CA SER A 84 7.92 1.11 -11.51
C SER A 84 7.72 1.77 -12.87
N PHE A 85 6.47 1.93 -13.27
CA PHE A 85 6.08 2.49 -14.56
C PHE A 85 5.14 3.65 -14.32
N ALA A 86 5.57 4.86 -14.70
CA ALA A 86 4.77 6.08 -14.54
C ALA A 86 4.26 6.55 -15.90
N ALA A 87 3.00 6.91 -15.96
CA ALA A 87 2.37 7.43 -17.17
C ALA A 87 1.19 8.33 -16.78
N GLY A 88 1.06 9.49 -17.42
CA GLY A 88 0.00 10.43 -17.10
C GLY A 88 0.08 10.89 -15.65
N HIS A 89 -1.00 10.67 -14.90
CA HIS A 89 -1.08 11.02 -13.49
C HIS A 89 -0.96 9.80 -12.57
N GLU A 90 -0.45 8.69 -13.09
CA GLU A 90 -0.43 7.43 -12.36
C GLU A 90 0.94 6.78 -12.38
N VAL A 91 1.17 5.89 -11.44
CA VAL A 91 2.33 5.01 -11.40
C VAL A 91 1.86 3.61 -11.01
N ALA A 92 2.42 2.60 -11.68
CA ALA A 92 2.21 1.20 -11.36
C ALA A 92 3.53 0.63 -10.85
N ASN A 93 3.56 0.24 -9.59
CA ASN A 93 4.72 -0.36 -8.95
C ASN A 93 4.51 -1.87 -8.84
N VAL A 94 5.53 -2.63 -9.19
CA VAL A 94 5.48 -4.10 -9.23
C VAL A 94 6.43 -4.66 -8.20
N GLY A 95 5.94 -5.59 -7.38
CA GLY A 95 6.74 -6.23 -6.36
C GLY A 95 5.87 -6.90 -5.31
N PHE A 96 6.33 -6.92 -4.07
CA PHE A 96 5.53 -7.49 -2.98
C PHE A 96 5.70 -6.68 -1.70
N ILE A 97 4.69 -6.80 -0.86
CA ILE A 97 4.69 -6.20 0.48
C ILE A 97 4.79 -7.37 1.46
N ARG A 98 5.84 -7.37 2.28
CA ARG A 98 6.00 -8.35 3.35
C ARG A 98 5.48 -7.77 4.65
N THR A 99 4.47 -8.42 5.20
CA THR A 99 3.86 -8.03 6.45
C THR A 99 4.30 -9.00 7.54
N PHE A 100 4.89 -8.47 8.61
CA PHE A 100 5.25 -9.25 9.80
C PHE A 100 4.17 -9.08 10.85
N LEU A 101 3.70 -10.19 11.40
CA LEU A 101 2.70 -10.21 12.46
C LEU A 101 3.37 -10.19 13.84
N PRO A 102 2.61 -9.86 14.91
CA PRO A 102 3.19 -9.78 16.25
C PRO A 102 3.87 -11.07 16.74
N ASP A 103 3.45 -12.25 16.24
CA ASP A 103 4.10 -13.51 16.56
C ASP A 103 5.40 -13.78 15.77
N GLY A 104 5.78 -12.85 14.90
CA GLY A 104 6.98 -12.95 14.06
C GLY A 104 6.77 -13.68 12.74
N SER A 105 5.58 -14.25 12.50
CA SER A 105 5.26 -14.84 11.20
C SER A 105 5.13 -13.73 10.15
N SER A 106 5.24 -14.09 8.87
CA SER A 106 5.15 -13.12 7.78
C SER A 106 4.38 -13.65 6.59
N MET A 107 3.86 -12.71 5.80
CA MET A 107 3.09 -12.98 4.59
C MET A 107 3.53 -11.99 3.50
N ASP A 108 3.63 -12.48 2.26
CA ASP A 108 3.98 -11.65 1.11
C ASP A 108 2.76 -11.42 0.22
N ALA A 109 2.39 -10.17 0.02
CA ALA A 109 1.36 -9.78 -0.94
C ALA A 109 2.07 -9.34 -2.23
N GLU A 110 2.22 -10.25 -3.18
CA GLU A 110 2.82 -9.96 -4.47
C GLU A 110 1.78 -9.45 -5.44
N GLY A 111 2.11 -8.36 -6.15
CA GLY A 111 1.17 -7.80 -7.11
C GLY A 111 1.63 -6.49 -7.71
N VAL A 112 0.64 -5.69 -8.09
CA VAL A 112 0.82 -4.40 -8.72
C VAL A 112 0.10 -3.35 -7.89
N PHE A 113 0.81 -2.27 -7.58
CA PHE A 113 0.32 -1.22 -6.69
C PHE A 113 0.24 0.08 -7.49
N VAL A 114 -0.99 0.54 -7.75
CA VAL A 114 -1.25 1.68 -8.63
C VAL A 114 -1.64 2.90 -7.80
N TYR A 115 -0.92 4.00 -8.01
CA TYR A 115 -1.18 5.27 -7.34
C TYR A 115 -1.55 6.32 -8.38
N SER A 116 -2.54 7.14 -8.08
CA SER A 116 -2.96 8.25 -8.93
C SER A 116 -2.88 9.56 -8.13
N VAL A 117 -2.38 10.62 -8.77
CA VAL A 117 -2.26 11.94 -8.13
C VAL A 117 -3.08 12.98 -8.88
N GLY A 118 -3.50 14.03 -8.15
CA GLY A 118 -4.07 15.22 -8.74
C GLY A 118 -3.01 16.26 -9.03
N GLU A 119 -3.44 17.40 -9.60
CA GLU A 119 -2.55 18.51 -9.92
C GLU A 119 -1.89 19.12 -8.66
N ASP A 120 -2.54 18.97 -7.51
CA ASP A 120 -2.02 19.43 -6.23
C ASP A 120 -0.95 18.49 -5.62
N GLY A 121 -0.67 17.37 -6.29
CA GLY A 121 0.31 16.38 -5.81
C GLY A 121 -0.23 15.42 -4.75
N LEU A 122 -1.49 15.56 -4.35
CA LEU A 122 -2.11 14.64 -3.39
C LEU A 122 -2.59 13.38 -4.08
N LEU A 123 -2.51 12.25 -3.38
CA LEU A 123 -2.98 10.97 -3.87
C LEU A 123 -4.50 10.99 -4.00
N ARG A 124 -5.00 10.65 -5.19
CA ARG A 124 -6.42 10.48 -5.48
C ARG A 124 -6.88 9.07 -5.21
N SER A 125 -5.98 8.11 -5.45
CA SER A 125 -6.26 6.71 -5.18
C SER A 125 -4.98 5.92 -4.97
N MET A 126 -5.11 4.86 -4.19
CA MET A 126 -4.13 3.78 -4.12
C MET A 126 -4.92 2.49 -4.32
N ARG A 127 -4.60 1.77 -5.37
CA ARG A 127 -5.31 0.54 -5.74
C ARG A 127 -4.29 -0.58 -5.87
N ALA A 128 -4.37 -1.54 -4.97
CA ALA A 128 -3.44 -2.65 -4.92
C ALA A 128 -4.09 -3.91 -5.51
N PHE A 129 -3.40 -4.53 -6.45
CA PHE A 129 -3.86 -5.73 -7.15
C PHE A 129 -3.03 -6.90 -6.67
N TRP A 130 -3.50 -7.58 -5.63
CA TRP A 130 -2.91 -8.80 -5.10
C TRP A 130 -4.04 -9.72 -4.63
N GLU A 131 -3.76 -11.01 -4.60
CA GLU A 131 -4.75 -12.02 -4.27
C GLU A 131 -4.54 -12.51 -2.84
N PHE A 132 -5.55 -12.36 -2.00
CA PHE A 132 -5.47 -12.70 -0.58
C PHE A 132 -5.12 -14.18 -0.37
N GLU A 133 -5.79 -15.08 -1.09
CA GLU A 133 -5.53 -16.51 -0.95
C GLU A 133 -4.11 -16.88 -1.39
N ARG A 134 -3.61 -16.25 -2.45
CA ARG A 134 -2.23 -16.45 -2.90
C ARG A 134 -1.24 -15.97 -1.85
N ALA A 135 -1.50 -14.80 -1.26
CA ALA A 135 -0.67 -14.26 -0.19
C ALA A 135 -0.63 -15.20 1.01
N MET A 136 -1.77 -15.82 1.36
CA MET A 136 -1.83 -16.77 2.47
C MET A 136 -0.93 -17.99 2.25
N THR A 137 -0.69 -18.39 0.99
CA THR A 137 0.22 -19.51 0.70
C THR A 137 1.68 -19.17 0.98
N THR A 138 2.01 -17.90 1.15
CA THR A 138 3.39 -17.46 1.45
C THR A 138 3.67 -17.37 2.94
N MET A 139 2.70 -17.66 3.79
CA MET A 139 2.89 -17.56 5.24
C MET A 139 4.10 -18.35 5.70
N ARG A 140 4.95 -17.68 6.46
CA ARG A 140 6.14 -18.28 7.05
C ARG A 140 6.08 -18.10 8.57
N PRO A 141 6.40 -19.16 9.35
CA PRO A 141 6.46 -19.03 10.81
C PRO A 141 7.60 -18.09 11.22
N ALA A 142 7.54 -17.61 12.45
CA ALA A 142 8.64 -16.86 13.04
C ALA A 142 9.92 -17.68 12.98
N GLU A 143 11.05 -17.02 12.72
CA GLU A 143 12.35 -17.67 12.81
C GLU A 143 12.67 -17.97 14.28
N PRO A 144 13.28 -19.15 14.57
CA PRO A 144 13.66 -19.52 15.94
C PRO A 144 14.75 -18.64 16.51
#